data_583d1d879613fb68598523bb0cd81f28
#
_entry.id   583d1d879613fb68598523bb0cd81f28
#
_cell.length_a   1.000
_cell.length_b   1.000
_cell.length_c   1.000
_cell.angle_alpha   90.00
_cell.angle_beta   90.00
_cell.angle_gamma   90.00
#
_symmetry.space_group_name_H-M   'P 1'
#
loop_
_entity.id
_entity.type
_entity.pdbx_description
1 polymer ?
#
loop_
_entity_poly.entity_id
_entity_poly.type
_entity_poly.pdbx_seq_one_letter_code
_entity_poly.pdbx_strand_id
1 'polypeptide(L)'
;MNEMMNKMLKHNLAQSDAIKNKKPSLAKCRRALMLILVGGAAAPVAYADTALQCTSIQDNATRLACYDSIYSAQLPPQAPLPVIREETAKAPVDLPKTISTSREKKAATIVFDENKEQSTLSEDNLRTAAEAYTPLSLMYDLDKNDSRGLLSVREHNPMYLMPAWYNSSPNLHPHSPSRGTTNQEKFSEQKHIETKLQVSFKSKIAEDLFKTRADLWFGYTQKSDWQIYNQGRKSAPFRNTDYEPEIFLTQPVKADLPFGGKLRMVGAGFVHQSNGQSRPESRSWNRVYALAGMEWGKLTVIPRVWMRAFDQTGENNDNPDITDYMGYGDLKLQYRLNDKQNISSLLRYNPKTGHGAVEAVYTFPIKGKLKGVVRGFHGYGESLIDYNHKQNGIGIGLMFNDWDGI
;
A
#
# COMPACT_ATOMS: atom_id res chain seq x y z
N MET A 1 58.41 -14.17 -30.44
CA MET A 1 57.16 -14.27 -29.65
C MET A 1 57.18 -13.40 -28.37
N ASN A 2 58.32 -13.30 -27.68
CA ASN A 2 58.45 -12.49 -26.46
C ASN A 2 58.42 -10.96 -26.68
N GLU A 3 58.88 -10.47 -27.85
CA GLU A 3 58.93 -9.03 -28.10
C GLU A 3 57.55 -8.41 -28.44
N MET A 4 56.69 -9.20 -29.06
CA MET A 4 55.34 -8.80 -29.41
C MET A 4 54.42 -8.75 -28.17
N MET A 5 54.64 -9.62 -27.21
CA MET A 5 53.90 -9.66 -25.93
C MET A 5 54.28 -8.49 -25.02
N ASN A 6 55.53 -8.06 -25.01
CA ASN A 6 56.00 -6.90 -24.25
C ASN A 6 55.50 -5.55 -24.83
N LYS A 7 55.27 -5.46 -26.14
CA LYS A 7 54.65 -4.27 -26.76
C LYS A 7 53.16 -4.16 -26.45
N MET A 8 52.42 -5.28 -26.39
CA MET A 8 51.01 -5.28 -25.98
C MET A 8 50.83 -4.94 -24.50
N LEU A 9 51.69 -5.40 -23.61
CA LEU A 9 51.63 -5.06 -22.18
C LEU A 9 51.91 -3.57 -21.93
N LYS A 10 52.83 -2.96 -22.64
CA LYS A 10 53.14 -1.51 -22.53
C LYS A 10 52.01 -0.64 -23.09
N HIS A 11 51.29 -1.10 -24.11
CA HIS A 11 50.18 -0.36 -24.70
C HIS A 11 48.95 -0.38 -23.78
N ASN A 12 48.68 -1.48 -23.09
CA ASN A 12 47.56 -1.60 -22.14
C ASN A 12 47.82 -0.85 -20.82
N LEU A 13 49.05 -0.72 -20.37
CA LEU A 13 49.44 0.09 -19.21
C LEU A 13 49.29 1.60 -19.47
N ALA A 14 49.62 2.06 -20.67
CA ALA A 14 49.49 3.46 -21.05
C ALA A 14 48.01 3.89 -21.21
N GLN A 15 47.11 2.99 -21.59
CA GLN A 15 45.65 3.26 -21.63
C GLN A 15 45.01 3.26 -20.23
N SER A 16 45.53 2.49 -19.27
CA SER A 16 45.06 2.45 -17.89
C SER A 16 45.32 3.77 -17.14
N ASP A 17 46.42 4.42 -17.40
CA ASP A 17 46.81 5.70 -16.74
C ASP A 17 46.10 6.92 -17.33
N ALA A 18 45.61 6.86 -18.56
CA ALA A 18 44.83 7.94 -19.19
C ALA A 18 43.37 8.01 -18.67
N ILE A 19 42.84 6.92 -18.09
CA ILE A 19 41.48 6.83 -17.55
C ILE A 19 41.42 7.29 -16.10
N LYS A 20 42.55 7.33 -15.37
CA LYS A 20 42.57 7.71 -13.95
C LYS A 20 42.53 9.22 -13.66
N ASN A 21 42.64 10.09 -14.66
CA ASN A 21 42.77 11.54 -14.46
C ASN A 21 41.58 12.39 -14.93
N LYS A 22 40.38 11.81 -15.15
CA LYS A 22 39.17 12.58 -15.31
C LYS A 22 38.21 12.31 -14.16
N LYS A 23 38.41 12.97 -13.00
CA LYS A 23 37.39 13.15 -11.99
C LYS A 23 36.43 14.24 -12.49
N PRO A 24 35.15 13.96 -12.75
CA PRO A 24 34.18 15.02 -12.92
C PRO A 24 33.98 15.69 -11.56
N SER A 25 34.12 17.02 -11.52
CA SER A 25 33.96 17.80 -10.30
C SER A 25 32.51 17.69 -9.82
N LEU A 26 32.33 17.14 -8.65
CA LEU A 26 31.08 17.00 -7.89
C LEU A 26 30.39 18.36 -7.56
N ALA A 27 31.00 19.48 -7.96
CA ALA A 27 30.48 20.82 -7.67
C ALA A 27 29.33 21.27 -8.59
N LYS A 28 29.13 20.64 -9.75
CA LYS A 28 28.03 21.06 -10.67
C LYS A 28 26.72 20.30 -10.47
N CYS A 29 26.73 19.11 -9.85
CA CYS A 29 25.51 18.37 -9.53
C CYS A 29 24.81 18.84 -8.24
N ARG A 30 25.52 19.51 -7.32
CA ARG A 30 24.90 20.04 -6.09
C ARG A 30 24.04 21.29 -6.29
N ARG A 31 24.22 22.01 -7.40
CA ARG A 31 23.43 23.24 -7.68
C ARG A 31 22.09 22.95 -8.39
N ALA A 32 21.92 21.81 -9.03
CA ALA A 32 20.68 21.46 -9.71
C ALA A 32 19.66 20.78 -8.78
N LEU A 33 20.11 20.18 -7.66
CA LEU A 33 19.21 19.51 -6.70
C LEU A 33 18.71 20.46 -5.58
N MET A 34 19.34 21.64 -5.41
CA MET A 34 18.90 22.63 -4.40
C MET A 34 17.89 23.66 -4.90
N LEU A 35 17.58 23.67 -6.20
CA LEU A 35 16.62 24.63 -6.78
C LEU A 35 15.19 24.11 -6.88
N ILE A 36 14.92 22.87 -6.50
CA ILE A 36 13.56 22.29 -6.47
C ILE A 36 12.97 22.26 -5.04
N LEU A 37 13.76 22.55 -4.01
CA LEU A 37 13.30 22.51 -2.61
C LEU A 37 13.13 23.90 -1.94
N VAL A 38 13.29 25.00 -2.66
CA VAL A 38 13.15 26.39 -2.11
C VAL A 38 12.02 27.17 -2.81
N GLY A 39 11.16 26.52 -3.56
CA GLY A 39 10.00 27.13 -4.23
C GLY A 39 8.65 26.87 -3.55
N GLY A 40 8.60 26.63 -2.24
CA GLY A 40 7.32 26.30 -1.62
C GLY A 40 7.30 26.40 -0.09
N ALA A 41 7.61 27.58 0.46
CA ALA A 41 7.21 27.92 1.83
C ALA A 41 7.54 29.38 2.15
N ALA A 42 6.85 30.30 1.51
CA ALA A 42 6.61 31.61 2.07
C ALA A 42 5.11 31.77 2.23
N ALA A 43 4.54 31.09 3.20
CA ALA A 43 3.22 31.33 3.75
C ALA A 43 3.36 31.60 5.26
N PRO A 44 2.55 32.45 5.81
CA PRO A 44 2.93 33.53 6.69
C PRO A 44 2.99 33.09 8.16
N VAL A 45 4.10 33.35 8.80
CA VAL A 45 4.28 33.27 10.26
C VAL A 45 3.34 34.23 11.00
N ALA A 46 2.67 35.17 10.32
CA ALA A 46 1.78 36.17 10.93
C ALA A 46 0.40 35.62 11.36
N TYR A 47 -0.05 34.46 10.86
CA TYR A 47 -1.38 33.91 11.20
C TYR A 47 -1.39 32.96 12.42
N ALA A 48 -0.27 32.37 12.76
CA ALA A 48 -0.18 31.50 13.95
C ALA A 48 -0.32 32.29 15.25
N ASP A 49 0.15 33.53 15.29
CA ASP A 49 0.07 34.38 16.49
C ASP A 49 -1.35 34.90 16.77
N THR A 50 -2.15 35.17 15.73
CA THR A 50 -3.54 35.63 15.89
C THR A 50 -4.47 34.49 16.31
N ALA A 51 -4.29 33.27 15.81
CA ALA A 51 -5.08 32.12 16.23
C ALA A 51 -4.80 31.70 17.69
N LEU A 52 -3.58 31.91 18.18
CA LEU A 52 -3.19 31.69 19.58
C LEU A 52 -3.95 32.60 20.56
N GLN A 53 -4.33 33.81 20.17
CA GLN A 53 -5.11 34.72 21.02
C GLN A 53 -6.53 34.18 21.27
N CYS A 54 -7.13 33.43 20.32
CA CYS A 54 -8.44 32.82 20.54
C CYS A 54 -8.40 31.70 21.59
N THR A 55 -7.25 31.07 21.84
CA THR A 55 -7.14 30.02 22.86
C THR A 55 -7.30 30.51 24.28
N SER A 56 -7.06 31.79 24.55
CA SER A 56 -7.21 32.38 25.88
C SER A 56 -8.66 32.69 26.29
N ILE A 57 -9.60 32.59 25.35
CA ILE A 57 -11.02 32.84 25.58
C ILE A 57 -11.67 31.62 26.22
N GLN A 58 -12.17 31.76 27.44
CA GLN A 58 -12.76 30.62 28.19
C GLN A 58 -14.17 30.27 27.72
N ASP A 59 -14.95 31.27 27.26
CA ASP A 59 -16.27 31.02 26.71
C ASP A 59 -16.21 30.38 25.32
N ASN A 60 -16.86 29.20 25.16
CA ASN A 60 -16.81 28.43 23.93
C ASN A 60 -17.42 29.14 22.73
N ALA A 61 -18.51 29.88 22.90
CA ALA A 61 -19.19 30.58 21.81
C ALA A 61 -18.34 31.74 21.29
N THR A 62 -17.76 32.53 22.21
CA THR A 62 -16.89 33.66 21.90
C THR A 62 -15.56 33.17 21.28
N ARG A 63 -15.02 32.05 21.77
CA ARG A 63 -13.81 31.43 21.20
C ARG A 63 -14.05 30.95 19.78
N LEU A 64 -15.18 30.31 19.50
CA LEU A 64 -15.57 29.86 18.15
C LEU A 64 -15.72 31.07 17.21
N ALA A 65 -16.41 32.13 17.62
CA ALA A 65 -16.55 33.34 16.85
C ALA A 65 -15.19 34.01 16.53
N CYS A 66 -14.24 33.93 17.46
CA CYS A 66 -12.88 34.43 17.25
C CYS A 66 -12.17 33.63 16.13
N TYR A 67 -12.24 32.30 16.15
CA TYR A 67 -11.69 31.48 15.07
C TYR A 67 -12.41 31.71 13.75
N ASP A 68 -13.73 31.79 13.75
CA ASP A 68 -14.54 32.04 12.54
C ASP A 68 -14.16 33.39 11.91
N SER A 69 -13.89 34.43 12.68
CA SER A 69 -13.47 35.73 12.15
C SER A 69 -12.10 35.68 11.45
N ILE A 70 -11.21 34.77 11.86
CA ILE A 70 -9.87 34.62 11.28
C ILE A 70 -9.92 33.77 10.00
N TYR A 71 -10.74 32.71 10.00
CA TYR A 71 -10.75 31.72 8.92
C TYR A 71 -11.86 31.93 7.88
N SER A 72 -12.97 32.62 8.20
CA SER A 72 -14.05 32.90 7.25
C SER A 72 -13.65 33.86 6.13
N ALA A 73 -12.63 34.67 6.33
CA ALA A 73 -12.10 35.56 5.29
C ALA A 73 -11.38 34.83 4.14
N GLN A 74 -11.18 33.50 4.24
CA GLN A 74 -10.45 32.68 3.25
C GLN A 74 -11.36 31.73 2.45
N LEU A 75 -12.67 31.69 2.71
CA LEU A 75 -13.61 30.86 1.95
C LEU A 75 -14.06 31.61 0.68
N PRO A 76 -14.03 30.96 -0.49
CA PRO A 76 -14.65 31.54 -1.69
C PRO A 76 -16.18 31.72 -1.42
N PRO A 77 -16.82 32.72 -2.05
CA PRO A 77 -18.23 32.98 -1.82
C PRO A 77 -19.07 31.74 -2.10
N GLN A 78 -19.66 31.18 -1.05
CA GLN A 78 -20.59 30.08 -1.17
C GLN A 78 -21.92 30.61 -1.73
N ALA A 79 -22.49 29.86 -2.67
CA ALA A 79 -23.85 30.11 -3.15
C ALA A 79 -24.84 30.07 -1.97
N PRO A 80 -25.87 30.92 -1.96
CA PRO A 80 -26.80 31.01 -0.83
C PRO A 80 -27.50 29.68 -0.60
N LEU A 81 -27.38 29.18 0.63
CA LEU A 81 -28.12 28.01 1.09
C LEU A 81 -29.62 28.30 1.11
N PRO A 82 -30.48 27.35 0.72
CA PRO A 82 -31.90 27.51 0.81
C PRO A 82 -32.34 27.70 2.28
N VAL A 83 -33.11 28.76 2.53
CA VAL A 83 -33.65 29.10 3.85
C VAL A 83 -34.64 28.00 4.27
N ILE A 84 -34.32 27.23 5.28
CA ILE A 84 -35.24 26.31 5.94
C ILE A 84 -36.06 27.13 6.91
N ARG A 85 -37.38 27.26 6.63
CA ARG A 85 -38.34 27.80 7.58
C ARG A 85 -38.57 26.77 8.69
N GLU A 86 -38.33 27.17 9.93
CA GLU A 86 -38.78 26.44 11.11
C GLU A 86 -40.34 26.41 11.14
N GLU A 87 -40.89 25.24 11.05
CA GLU A 87 -42.29 25.00 11.36
C GLU A 87 -42.39 24.17 12.64
N THR A 88 -43.17 24.71 13.55
CA THR A 88 -43.40 24.37 14.96
C THR A 88 -43.71 22.89 15.21
N ALA A 89 -43.07 22.37 16.24
CA ALA A 89 -43.26 21.05 16.82
C ALA A 89 -44.71 20.77 17.28
N LYS A 90 -45.29 19.64 16.87
CA LYS A 90 -46.43 18.98 17.54
C LYS A 90 -46.10 17.52 17.81
N ALA A 91 -46.17 17.22 19.11
CA ALA A 91 -46.40 15.99 19.85
C ALA A 91 -45.98 14.60 19.32
N PRO A 92 -45.60 13.68 20.23
CA PRO A 92 -44.88 12.46 19.92
C PRO A 92 -45.78 11.34 19.41
N VAL A 93 -45.34 10.63 18.39
CA VAL A 93 -45.91 9.35 17.94
C VAL A 93 -45.00 8.23 18.41
N ASP A 94 -45.58 7.29 19.16
CA ASP A 94 -44.93 6.07 19.62
C ASP A 94 -44.40 5.23 18.46
N LEU A 95 -43.07 5.00 18.44
CA LEU A 95 -42.42 4.03 17.54
C LEU A 95 -42.21 2.72 18.27
N PRO A 96 -42.45 1.56 17.63
CA PRO A 96 -42.17 0.26 18.24
C PRO A 96 -40.67 0.05 18.39
N LYS A 97 -40.30 -0.37 19.60
CA LYS A 97 -38.96 -0.84 19.95
C LYS A 97 -38.63 -2.09 19.14
N THR A 98 -37.70 -2.02 18.26
CA THR A 98 -36.67 -3.07 17.97
C THR A 98 -35.82 -2.61 16.80
N ILE A 99 -34.60 -2.35 17.05
CA ILE A 99 -33.34 -2.68 16.42
C ILE A 99 -32.28 -1.66 16.88
N SER A 100 -31.63 -2.03 17.96
CA SER A 100 -30.39 -1.39 18.38
C SER A 100 -29.24 -2.04 17.64
N THR A 101 -28.61 -1.31 16.73
CA THR A 101 -27.17 -1.45 16.50
C THR A 101 -26.64 -0.15 15.92
N SER A 102 -25.96 0.57 16.79
CA SER A 102 -25.18 1.75 16.51
C SER A 102 -24.09 1.47 15.48
N ARG A 103 -24.15 2.15 14.36
CA ARG A 103 -22.96 2.51 13.57
C ARG A 103 -23.21 3.89 12.99
N GLU A 104 -22.58 4.89 13.60
CA GLU A 104 -22.40 6.20 12.97
C GLU A 104 -21.58 6.02 11.68
N LYS A 105 -22.28 5.91 10.58
CA LYS A 105 -21.80 6.32 9.26
C LYS A 105 -22.73 7.41 8.83
N LYS A 106 -22.20 8.55 8.38
CA LYS A 106 -22.98 9.52 7.61
C LYS A 106 -23.59 8.80 6.42
N ALA A 107 -24.74 8.18 6.65
CA ALA A 107 -25.62 7.75 5.59
C ALA A 107 -26.22 9.03 5.00
N ALA A 108 -26.24 9.16 3.70
CA ALA A 108 -27.06 10.14 3.03
C ALA A 108 -28.48 9.99 3.60
N THR A 109 -28.98 11.03 4.24
CA THR A 109 -30.34 11.06 4.75
C THR A 109 -31.27 11.02 3.55
N ILE A 110 -31.89 9.88 3.29
CA ILE A 110 -32.98 9.80 2.33
C ILE A 110 -34.18 10.40 3.04
N VAL A 111 -34.54 11.63 2.70
CA VAL A 111 -35.77 12.29 3.15
C VAL A 111 -36.91 11.68 2.35
N PHE A 112 -37.76 10.91 3.01
CA PHE A 112 -39.02 10.44 2.43
C PHE A 112 -40.04 11.58 2.50
N ASP A 113 -40.42 12.11 1.37
CA ASP A 113 -41.56 13.00 1.22
C ASP A 113 -42.84 12.14 1.06
N GLU A 114 -43.69 12.11 2.07
CA GLU A 114 -44.89 11.27 2.12
C GLU A 114 -45.97 11.64 1.08
N ASN A 115 -45.77 12.70 0.27
CA ASN A 115 -46.77 13.20 -0.69
C ASN A 115 -46.35 13.10 -2.17
N LYS A 116 -45.30 12.36 -2.50
CA LYS A 116 -45.01 12.00 -3.90
C LYS A 116 -45.08 10.51 -4.07
N GLU A 117 -45.84 10.11 -5.08
CA GLU A 117 -45.98 8.77 -5.61
C GLU A 117 -44.77 7.90 -5.29
N GLN A 118 -45.05 6.73 -4.71
CA GLN A 118 -44.11 5.64 -4.48
C GLN A 118 -43.24 5.47 -5.74
N SER A 119 -42.18 6.26 -5.86
CA SER A 119 -41.13 5.98 -6.80
C SER A 119 -40.48 4.70 -6.26
N THR A 120 -40.94 3.58 -6.74
CA THR A 120 -40.22 2.32 -6.65
C THR A 120 -38.81 2.65 -7.14
N LEU A 121 -37.84 2.76 -6.19
CA LEU A 121 -36.45 2.81 -6.54
C LEU A 121 -36.26 1.60 -7.45
N SER A 122 -35.99 1.84 -8.73
CA SER A 122 -35.82 0.73 -9.66
C SER A 122 -34.76 -0.19 -9.10
N GLU A 123 -34.88 -1.50 -9.27
CA GLU A 123 -33.86 -2.46 -8.84
C GLU A 123 -32.47 -2.06 -9.34
N ASP A 124 -32.40 -1.40 -10.48
CA ASP A 124 -31.16 -0.84 -11.05
C ASP A 124 -30.53 0.27 -10.20
N ASN A 125 -31.35 1.16 -9.61
CA ASN A 125 -30.86 2.23 -8.73
C ASN A 125 -30.33 1.66 -7.41
N LEU A 126 -31.03 0.67 -6.84
CA LEU A 126 -30.59 -0.03 -5.63
C LEU A 126 -29.30 -0.81 -5.89
N ARG A 127 -29.21 -1.47 -7.05
CA ARG A 127 -28.03 -2.20 -7.47
C ARG A 127 -26.83 -1.28 -7.67
N THR A 128 -27.00 -0.14 -8.34
CA THR A 128 -25.96 0.88 -8.56
C THR A 128 -25.47 1.45 -7.22
N ALA A 129 -26.37 1.74 -6.28
CA ALA A 129 -26.01 2.20 -4.95
C ALA A 129 -25.23 1.14 -4.17
N ALA A 130 -25.58 -0.13 -4.27
CA ALA A 130 -24.85 -1.22 -3.63
C ALA A 130 -23.46 -1.43 -4.26
N GLU A 131 -23.30 -1.28 -5.56
CA GLU A 131 -22.02 -1.38 -6.26
C GLU A 131 -21.02 -0.33 -5.80
N ALA A 132 -21.47 0.85 -5.37
CA ALA A 132 -20.62 1.93 -4.89
C ALA A 132 -19.89 1.61 -3.56
N TYR A 133 -20.32 0.57 -2.84
CA TYR A 133 -19.78 0.17 -1.53
C TYR A 133 -19.13 -1.22 -1.54
N THR A 134 -18.78 -1.74 -2.69
CA THR A 134 -18.04 -2.99 -2.79
C THR A 134 -16.57 -2.81 -2.34
N PRO A 135 -15.85 -3.88 -1.95
CA PRO A 135 -14.45 -3.77 -1.53
C PRO A 135 -13.57 -3.03 -2.53
N LEU A 136 -13.67 -3.34 -3.82
CA LEU A 136 -12.85 -2.66 -4.83
C LEU A 136 -13.21 -1.18 -4.97
N SER A 137 -14.51 -0.83 -4.91
CA SER A 137 -14.93 0.57 -4.94
C SER A 137 -14.35 1.35 -3.77
N LEU A 138 -14.44 0.79 -2.55
CA LEU A 138 -13.91 1.43 -1.34
C LEU A 138 -12.38 1.53 -1.34
N MET A 139 -11.69 0.48 -1.80
CA MET A 139 -10.23 0.46 -1.85
C MET A 139 -9.64 1.44 -2.88
N TYR A 140 -10.27 1.56 -4.05
CA TYR A 140 -9.71 2.32 -5.18
C TYR A 140 -10.57 3.53 -5.58
N ASP A 141 -11.59 3.88 -4.78
CA ASP A 141 -12.49 5.00 -5.04
C ASP A 141 -13.10 4.98 -6.46
N LEU A 142 -13.49 3.77 -6.90
CA LEU A 142 -13.94 3.55 -8.27
C LEU A 142 -15.22 4.32 -8.62
N ASP A 143 -16.06 4.57 -7.63
CA ASP A 143 -17.33 5.28 -7.80
C ASP A 143 -17.26 6.73 -7.29
N LYS A 144 -16.05 7.22 -6.94
CA LYS A 144 -15.79 8.59 -6.47
C LYS A 144 -16.56 8.93 -5.20
N ASN A 145 -16.66 7.99 -4.27
CA ASN A 145 -17.36 8.12 -2.99
C ASN A 145 -16.46 8.60 -1.85
N ASP A 146 -15.16 8.66 -2.07
CA ASP A 146 -14.17 9.01 -1.06
C ASP A 146 -14.00 10.53 -0.98
N SER A 147 -14.55 11.14 0.06
CA SER A 147 -14.48 12.59 0.29
C SER A 147 -13.13 13.08 0.82
N ARG A 148 -12.15 12.19 1.03
CA ARG A 148 -10.82 12.56 1.60
C ARG A 148 -9.97 13.42 0.66
N GLY A 149 -10.27 13.44 -0.64
CA GLY A 149 -9.55 14.22 -1.63
C GLY A 149 -8.15 13.69 -1.97
N LEU A 150 -7.40 14.52 -2.71
CA LEU A 150 -6.02 14.21 -3.13
C LEU A 150 -5.06 14.25 -1.93
N LEU A 151 -3.94 13.53 -2.07
CA LEU A 151 -2.82 13.46 -1.11
C LEU A 151 -3.20 12.94 0.29
N SER A 152 -4.43 12.48 0.49
CA SER A 152 -4.83 11.83 1.75
C SER A 152 -4.30 10.40 1.81
N VAL A 153 -3.88 10.00 3.01
CA VAL A 153 -3.40 8.63 3.27
C VAL A 153 -4.58 7.66 3.28
N ARG A 154 -4.45 6.57 2.55
CA ARG A 154 -5.43 5.48 2.45
C ARG A 154 -4.74 4.13 2.63
N GLU A 155 -5.54 3.16 2.96
CA GLU A 155 -5.11 1.77 3.04
C GLU A 155 -4.66 1.26 1.66
N HIS A 156 -3.61 0.43 1.65
CA HIS A 156 -3.08 -0.16 0.41
C HIS A 156 -2.98 -1.68 0.50
N ASN A 157 -1.95 -2.21 1.17
CA ASN A 157 -1.84 -3.61 1.55
C ASN A 157 -2.15 -3.76 3.04
N PRO A 158 -2.37 -4.98 3.56
CA PRO A 158 -2.63 -5.22 4.97
C PRO A 158 -1.60 -4.57 5.88
N MET A 159 -2.06 -3.97 6.99
CA MET A 159 -1.19 -3.43 8.04
C MET A 159 -1.34 -4.28 9.28
N TYR A 160 -0.24 -4.93 9.71
CA TYR A 160 -0.27 -5.83 10.83
C TYR A 160 0.99 -5.79 11.69
N LEU A 161 0.82 -6.18 12.94
CA LEU A 161 1.88 -6.57 13.85
C LEU A 161 1.64 -8.00 14.30
N MET A 162 2.55 -8.91 13.98
CA MET A 162 2.54 -10.30 14.41
C MET A 162 3.64 -10.55 15.43
N PRO A 163 3.37 -10.50 16.72
CA PRO A 163 4.37 -10.76 17.75
C PRO A 163 4.93 -12.18 17.66
N ALA A 164 4.11 -13.15 17.26
CA ALA A 164 4.51 -14.54 17.15
C ALA A 164 4.32 -15.03 15.69
N TRP A 165 5.42 -15.12 14.98
CA TRP A 165 5.53 -15.81 13.69
C TRP A 165 6.51 -16.96 13.82
N TYR A 166 6.04 -18.17 13.64
CA TYR A 166 6.89 -19.36 13.60
C TYR A 166 7.28 -19.69 12.16
N ASN A 167 8.58 -19.85 11.91
CA ASN A 167 9.16 -20.32 10.66
C ASN A 167 9.80 -21.69 10.87
N SER A 168 9.32 -22.70 10.16
CA SER A 168 9.84 -24.07 10.29
C SER A 168 11.25 -24.24 9.72
N SER A 169 11.66 -23.35 8.81
CA SER A 169 12.93 -23.42 8.08
C SER A 169 13.55 -22.03 7.92
N PRO A 170 14.13 -21.46 9.00
CA PRO A 170 14.85 -20.19 8.89
C PRO A 170 16.03 -20.30 7.92
N ASN A 171 16.21 -19.26 7.08
CA ASN A 171 17.31 -19.23 6.14
C ASN A 171 18.60 -18.74 6.83
N LEU A 172 19.46 -19.66 7.20
CA LEU A 172 20.73 -19.34 7.86
C LEU A 172 21.84 -18.94 6.87
N HIS A 173 21.62 -19.16 5.57
CA HIS A 173 22.60 -18.91 4.51
C HIS A 173 21.95 -18.25 3.30
N PRO A 174 21.39 -17.02 3.44
CA PRO A 174 20.81 -16.34 2.30
C PRO A 174 21.84 -16.21 1.17
N HIS A 175 21.42 -16.53 -0.04
CA HIS A 175 22.30 -16.64 -1.21
C HIS A 175 21.68 -15.93 -2.41
N SER A 176 22.53 -15.46 -3.31
CA SER A 176 22.16 -15.02 -4.66
C SER A 176 23.29 -15.39 -5.64
N PRO A 177 22.97 -15.78 -6.88
CA PRO A 177 24.00 -16.13 -7.88
C PRO A 177 25.04 -15.04 -8.11
N SER A 178 24.65 -13.78 -8.05
CA SER A 178 25.55 -12.64 -8.28
C SER A 178 26.22 -12.10 -7.01
N ARG A 179 25.74 -12.46 -5.82
CA ARG A 179 26.25 -11.95 -4.53
C ARG A 179 26.88 -13.04 -3.67
N GLY A 180 26.74 -14.31 -4.07
CA GLY A 180 27.17 -15.43 -3.26
C GLY A 180 26.35 -15.57 -1.98
N THR A 181 26.92 -16.30 -1.03
CA THR A 181 26.31 -16.49 0.30
C THR A 181 26.62 -15.30 1.18
N THR A 182 25.59 -14.83 1.89
CA THR A 182 25.73 -13.71 2.84
C THR A 182 26.57 -14.09 4.06
N ASN A 183 26.95 -13.09 4.86
CA ASN A 183 27.72 -13.31 6.08
C ASN A 183 26.97 -14.27 7.02
N GLN A 184 27.51 -15.48 7.18
CA GLN A 184 26.93 -16.53 8.01
C GLN A 184 26.76 -16.10 9.46
N GLU A 185 27.67 -15.26 9.98
CA GLU A 185 27.63 -14.77 11.35
C GLU A 185 26.37 -13.94 11.66
N LYS A 186 25.85 -13.17 10.67
CA LYS A 186 24.64 -12.38 10.84
C LYS A 186 23.36 -13.23 10.96
N PHE A 187 23.36 -14.39 10.30
CA PHE A 187 22.16 -15.24 10.20
C PHE A 187 22.23 -16.52 11.03
N SER A 188 23.39 -16.88 11.59
CA SER A 188 23.66 -18.16 12.27
C SER A 188 22.83 -18.35 13.56
N GLU A 189 22.42 -17.26 14.20
CA GLU A 189 21.70 -17.30 15.48
C GLU A 189 20.19 -17.03 15.35
N GLN A 190 19.62 -17.17 14.14
CA GLN A 190 18.18 -16.94 13.94
C GLN A 190 17.34 -17.96 14.69
N LYS A 191 16.28 -17.44 15.30
CA LYS A 191 15.26 -18.27 15.96
C LYS A 191 14.13 -18.60 15.00
N HIS A 192 13.45 -19.72 15.26
CA HIS A 192 12.25 -20.12 14.54
C HIS A 192 11.07 -19.18 14.79
N ILE A 193 11.10 -18.43 15.90
CA ILE A 193 10.05 -17.46 16.24
C ILE A 193 10.61 -16.07 16.08
N GLU A 194 9.88 -15.24 15.35
CA GLU A 194 10.18 -13.82 15.11
C GLU A 194 8.92 -12.98 15.16
N THR A 195 9.07 -11.68 15.21
CA THR A 195 7.99 -10.70 15.05
C THR A 195 7.98 -10.20 13.62
N LYS A 196 6.79 -10.13 13.01
CA LYS A 196 6.62 -9.52 11.68
C LYS A 196 5.78 -8.26 11.78
N LEU A 197 6.22 -7.25 11.06
CA LEU A 197 5.54 -5.96 10.95
C LEU A 197 5.35 -5.62 9.46
N GLN A 198 4.14 -5.23 9.08
CA GLN A 198 3.87 -4.63 7.78
C GLN A 198 3.15 -3.30 7.96
N VAL A 199 3.70 -2.27 7.34
CA VAL A 199 3.08 -0.96 7.18
C VAL A 199 2.84 -0.70 5.71
N SER A 200 1.64 -0.27 5.36
CA SER A 200 1.31 -0.03 3.95
C SER A 200 0.24 1.05 3.81
N PHE A 201 0.46 1.95 2.87
CA PHE A 201 -0.48 3.00 2.54
C PHE A 201 -0.39 3.38 1.07
N LYS A 202 -1.42 4.04 0.56
CA LYS A 202 -1.40 4.73 -0.73
C LYS A 202 -2.00 6.11 -0.61
N SER A 203 -1.71 6.94 -1.59
CA SER A 203 -2.27 8.27 -1.72
C SER A 203 -2.62 8.53 -3.19
N LYS A 204 -3.78 9.12 -3.42
CA LYS A 204 -4.18 9.55 -4.75
C LYS A 204 -3.45 10.84 -5.11
N ILE A 205 -2.63 10.81 -6.17
CA ILE A 205 -1.82 11.95 -6.59
C ILE A 205 -2.58 12.83 -7.60
N ALA A 206 -3.34 12.19 -8.49
CA ALA A 206 -4.15 12.87 -9.49
C ALA A 206 -5.40 12.05 -9.79
N GLU A 207 -6.46 12.75 -10.21
CA GLU A 207 -7.76 12.19 -10.56
C GLU A 207 -8.10 12.49 -12.01
N ASP A 208 -8.98 11.65 -12.57
CA ASP A 208 -9.63 11.87 -13.87
C ASP A 208 -8.65 12.20 -14.99
N LEU A 209 -7.51 11.49 -15.01
CA LEU A 209 -6.47 11.69 -16.01
C LEU A 209 -6.97 11.39 -17.42
N PHE A 210 -6.39 12.08 -18.40
CA PHE A 210 -6.68 11.88 -19.83
C PHE A 210 -8.15 12.11 -20.20
N LYS A 211 -8.91 12.89 -19.41
CA LYS A 211 -10.37 13.09 -19.54
C LYS A 211 -11.14 11.78 -19.39
N THR A 212 -10.60 10.86 -18.63
CA THR A 212 -11.23 9.59 -18.21
C THR A 212 -11.46 9.60 -16.71
N ARG A 213 -11.89 8.48 -16.13
CA ARG A 213 -11.99 8.29 -14.68
C ARG A 213 -10.73 7.62 -14.11
N ALA A 214 -9.60 7.73 -14.80
CA ALA A 214 -8.34 7.14 -14.36
C ALA A 214 -7.71 7.96 -13.25
N ASP A 215 -7.33 7.29 -12.17
CA ASP A 215 -6.66 7.89 -11.01
C ASP A 215 -5.22 7.42 -10.92
N LEU A 216 -4.31 8.36 -10.60
CA LEU A 216 -2.90 8.08 -10.34
C LEU A 216 -2.67 7.98 -8.83
N TRP A 217 -2.00 6.92 -8.43
CA TRP A 217 -1.70 6.60 -7.05
C TRP A 217 -0.19 6.49 -6.80
N PHE A 218 0.24 6.92 -5.64
CA PHE A 218 1.49 6.51 -5.03
C PHE A 218 1.18 5.50 -3.93
N GLY A 219 1.86 4.37 -3.92
CA GLY A 219 1.78 3.33 -2.90
C GLY A 219 3.12 3.10 -2.23
N TYR A 220 3.08 2.70 -0.97
CA TYR A 220 4.26 2.29 -0.23
C TYR A 220 3.93 1.11 0.68
N THR A 221 4.77 0.09 0.65
CA THR A 221 4.69 -1.04 1.57
C THR A 221 6.07 -1.32 2.15
N GLN A 222 6.11 -1.54 3.45
CA GLN A 222 7.30 -1.97 4.17
C GLN A 222 6.97 -3.22 4.97
N LYS A 223 7.80 -4.26 4.82
CA LYS A 223 7.75 -5.49 5.63
C LYS A 223 9.03 -5.60 6.42
N SER A 224 8.94 -5.90 7.70
CA SER A 224 10.10 -6.09 8.57
C SER A 224 10.00 -7.39 9.34
N ASP A 225 11.06 -8.16 9.31
CA ASP A 225 11.26 -9.39 10.08
C ASP A 225 12.18 -9.10 11.24
N TRP A 226 11.67 -9.23 12.46
CA TRP A 226 12.34 -8.81 13.66
C TRP A 226 12.57 -9.98 14.62
N GLN A 227 13.83 -10.35 14.84
CA GLN A 227 14.26 -11.41 15.75
C GLN A 227 14.22 -10.93 17.22
N ILE A 228 13.09 -10.38 17.67
CA ILE A 228 12.94 -9.76 19.01
C ILE A 228 13.24 -10.74 20.14
N TYR A 229 13.04 -12.03 19.92
CA TYR A 229 13.27 -13.09 20.90
C TYR A 229 14.71 -13.62 20.90
N ASN A 230 15.57 -13.07 20.05
CA ASN A 230 16.98 -13.44 20.02
C ASN A 230 17.73 -12.68 21.13
N GLN A 231 18.25 -13.44 22.11
CA GLN A 231 19.00 -12.92 23.26
C GLN A 231 20.51 -13.22 23.17
N GLY A 232 21.00 -13.71 22.02
CA GLY A 232 22.38 -14.02 21.76
C GLY A 232 23.26 -12.75 21.57
N ARG A 233 24.49 -12.93 21.03
CA ARG A 233 25.41 -11.82 20.76
C ARG A 233 24.81 -10.69 19.93
N LYS A 234 23.83 -11.00 19.07
CA LYS A 234 23.09 -10.06 18.23
C LYS A 234 21.66 -9.91 18.77
N SER A 235 21.54 -9.35 19.94
CA SER A 235 20.26 -9.18 20.63
C SER A 235 19.24 -8.40 19.76
N ALA A 236 18.05 -8.99 19.57
CA ALA A 236 16.88 -8.41 18.92
C ALA A 236 17.12 -7.68 17.58
N PRO A 237 17.89 -8.25 16.60
CA PRO A 237 18.14 -7.57 15.32
C PRO A 237 16.94 -7.65 14.39
N PHE A 238 16.75 -6.61 13.55
CA PHE A 238 15.98 -6.76 12.33
C PHE A 238 16.74 -7.66 11.37
N ARG A 239 16.15 -8.80 11.04
CA ARG A 239 16.74 -9.76 10.11
C ARG A 239 16.74 -9.22 8.69
N ASN A 240 15.59 -8.68 8.28
CA ASN A 240 15.36 -8.11 6.98
C ASN A 240 14.28 -7.02 7.08
N THR A 241 14.34 -6.05 6.19
CA THR A 241 13.26 -5.10 5.92
C THR A 241 13.17 -4.91 4.42
N ASP A 242 12.01 -5.17 3.86
CA ASP A 242 11.70 -4.94 2.44
C ASP A 242 10.94 -3.64 2.28
N TYR A 243 11.35 -2.82 1.32
CA TYR A 243 10.74 -1.53 0.95
C TYR A 243 10.17 -1.66 -0.46
N GLU A 244 8.91 -1.28 -0.64
CA GLU A 244 8.19 -1.42 -1.91
C GLU A 244 7.41 -0.15 -2.22
N PRO A 245 8.08 0.94 -2.68
CA PRO A 245 7.41 2.10 -3.27
C PRO A 245 6.89 1.76 -4.66
N GLU A 246 5.68 2.23 -4.98
CA GLU A 246 5.06 2.03 -6.29
C GLU A 246 4.27 3.26 -6.75
N ILE A 247 4.12 3.39 -8.06
CA ILE A 247 3.23 4.35 -8.70
C ILE A 247 2.35 3.59 -9.69
N PHE A 248 1.06 3.84 -9.65
CA PHE A 248 0.13 3.09 -10.49
C PHE A 248 -1.12 3.88 -10.84
N LEU A 249 -1.69 3.51 -11.98
CA LEU A 249 -2.96 4.00 -12.50
C LEU A 249 -4.04 2.95 -12.26
N THR A 250 -5.24 3.42 -11.91
CA THR A 250 -6.45 2.61 -11.93
C THR A 250 -7.51 3.26 -12.82
N GLN A 251 -8.15 2.49 -13.66
CA GLN A 251 -9.28 2.91 -14.49
C GLN A 251 -10.50 2.09 -14.11
N PRO A 252 -11.57 2.72 -13.58
CA PRO A 252 -12.85 2.06 -13.40
C PRO A 252 -13.39 1.51 -14.71
N VAL A 253 -13.88 0.29 -14.67
CA VAL A 253 -14.51 -0.41 -15.80
C VAL A 253 -15.82 -1.03 -15.32
N LYS A 254 -16.83 -1.08 -16.18
CA LYS A 254 -18.08 -1.78 -15.91
C LYS A 254 -18.30 -2.79 -17.02
N ALA A 255 -18.01 -4.05 -16.74
CA ALA A 255 -18.28 -5.16 -17.63
C ALA A 255 -18.74 -6.39 -16.87
N ASP A 256 -19.73 -7.07 -17.40
CA ASP A 256 -20.24 -8.31 -16.86
C ASP A 256 -19.30 -9.47 -17.17
N LEU A 257 -19.09 -10.33 -16.19
CA LEU A 257 -18.33 -11.56 -16.31
C LEU A 257 -19.26 -12.78 -16.12
N PRO A 258 -18.88 -13.96 -16.61
CA PRO A 258 -19.65 -15.17 -16.37
C PRO A 258 -19.95 -15.40 -14.89
N PHE A 259 -21.03 -16.11 -14.61
CA PHE A 259 -21.48 -16.48 -13.25
C PHE A 259 -21.82 -15.27 -12.35
N GLY A 260 -22.28 -14.18 -12.94
CA GLY A 260 -22.69 -12.98 -12.22
C GLY A 260 -21.53 -12.13 -11.69
N GLY A 261 -20.34 -12.34 -12.20
CA GLY A 261 -19.17 -11.53 -11.88
C GLY A 261 -19.20 -10.15 -12.52
N LYS A 262 -18.37 -9.25 -12.00
CA LYS A 262 -18.18 -7.89 -12.50
C LYS A 262 -16.70 -7.60 -12.64
N LEU A 263 -16.25 -7.14 -13.80
CA LEU A 263 -14.98 -6.45 -13.94
C LEU A 263 -15.18 -5.00 -13.49
N ARG A 264 -14.49 -4.60 -12.44
CA ARG A 264 -14.67 -3.29 -11.80
C ARG A 264 -13.58 -2.30 -12.17
N MET A 265 -12.36 -2.77 -12.38
CA MET A 265 -11.22 -1.94 -12.73
C MET A 265 -10.17 -2.70 -13.52
N VAL A 266 -9.38 -1.93 -14.24
CA VAL A 266 -8.06 -2.32 -14.75
C VAL A 266 -7.03 -1.32 -14.26
N GLY A 267 -5.77 -1.71 -14.22
CA GLY A 267 -4.70 -0.84 -13.79
C GLY A 267 -3.34 -1.27 -14.29
N ALA A 268 -2.40 -0.36 -14.23
CA ALA A 268 -1.00 -0.62 -14.56
C ALA A 268 -0.09 0.24 -13.66
N GLY A 269 1.09 -0.26 -13.35
CA GLY A 269 1.99 0.46 -12.49
C GLY A 269 3.44 0.01 -12.61
N PHE A 270 4.28 0.74 -11.90
CA PHE A 270 5.68 0.46 -11.68
C PHE A 270 5.94 0.32 -10.19
N VAL A 271 6.67 -0.71 -9.81
CA VAL A 271 7.06 -0.95 -8.42
C VAL A 271 8.56 -1.23 -8.35
N HIS A 272 9.22 -0.54 -7.43
CA HIS A 272 10.57 -0.86 -6.98
C HIS A 272 10.48 -1.66 -5.67
N GLN A 273 11.23 -2.74 -5.56
CA GLN A 273 11.33 -3.47 -4.31
C GLN A 273 12.81 -3.71 -3.98
N SER A 274 13.20 -3.36 -2.75
CA SER A 274 14.57 -3.53 -2.28
C SER A 274 14.59 -3.78 -0.77
N ASN A 275 15.63 -4.47 -0.30
CA ASN A 275 15.82 -4.66 1.14
C ASN A 275 16.76 -3.61 1.78
N GLY A 276 17.24 -2.62 1.03
CA GLY A 276 18.07 -1.54 1.53
C GLY A 276 19.42 -1.95 2.12
N GLN A 277 19.83 -3.20 1.92
CA GLN A 277 21.09 -3.72 2.45
C GLN A 277 22.27 -3.45 1.50
N SER A 278 23.49 -3.44 2.08
CA SER A 278 24.72 -3.45 1.31
C SER A 278 25.04 -4.86 0.80
N ARG A 279 25.94 -4.96 -0.16
CA ARG A 279 26.47 -6.26 -0.63
C ARG A 279 27.20 -6.98 0.50
N PRO A 280 27.07 -8.29 0.64
CA PRO A 280 26.39 -9.25 -0.27
C PRO A 280 24.91 -9.48 0.00
N GLU A 281 24.31 -8.80 0.98
CA GLU A 281 22.92 -8.99 1.42
C GLU A 281 21.91 -8.21 0.58
N SER A 282 22.37 -7.31 -0.28
CA SER A 282 21.54 -6.49 -1.16
C SER A 282 20.65 -7.35 -2.06
N ARG A 283 19.35 -7.05 -2.07
CA ARG A 283 18.37 -7.60 -2.99
C ARG A 283 17.49 -6.47 -3.49
N SER A 284 17.32 -6.39 -4.80
CA SER A 284 16.44 -5.40 -5.41
C SER A 284 15.96 -5.83 -6.78
N TRP A 285 14.77 -5.41 -7.15
CA TRP A 285 14.23 -5.55 -8.50
C TRP A 285 13.13 -4.55 -8.79
N ASN A 286 12.90 -4.30 -10.07
CA ASN A 286 11.89 -3.41 -10.58
C ASN A 286 10.89 -4.18 -11.45
N ARG A 287 9.62 -3.83 -11.34
CA ARG A 287 8.55 -4.46 -12.12
C ARG A 287 7.64 -3.40 -12.71
N VAL A 288 7.33 -3.56 -13.99
CA VAL A 288 6.13 -2.97 -14.60
C VAL A 288 5.04 -4.02 -14.57
N TYR A 289 3.84 -3.66 -14.14
CA TYR A 289 2.75 -4.61 -13.98
C TYR A 289 1.43 -4.08 -14.55
N ALA A 290 0.56 -5.03 -14.88
CA ALA A 290 -0.85 -4.80 -15.16
C ALA A 290 -1.70 -5.60 -14.18
N LEU A 291 -2.88 -5.08 -13.83
CA LEU A 291 -3.83 -5.75 -12.95
C LEU A 291 -5.27 -5.54 -13.41
N ALA A 292 -6.15 -6.43 -12.94
CA ALA A 292 -7.59 -6.27 -13.07
C ALA A 292 -8.24 -6.53 -11.71
N GLY A 293 -9.32 -5.82 -11.43
CA GLY A 293 -10.12 -6.02 -10.23
C GLY A 293 -11.50 -6.54 -10.60
N MET A 294 -11.86 -7.70 -10.07
CA MET A 294 -13.11 -8.41 -10.36
C MET A 294 -13.83 -8.80 -9.07
N GLU A 295 -15.15 -8.86 -9.11
CA GLU A 295 -15.99 -9.21 -7.95
C GLU A 295 -17.10 -10.19 -8.34
N TRP A 296 -17.34 -11.18 -7.48
CA TRP A 296 -18.45 -12.14 -7.52
C TRP A 296 -19.12 -12.18 -6.14
N GLY A 297 -20.07 -11.29 -5.90
CA GLY A 297 -20.72 -11.15 -4.59
C GLY A 297 -19.72 -10.87 -3.47
N LYS A 298 -19.43 -11.87 -2.62
CA LYS A 298 -18.49 -11.75 -1.50
C LYS A 298 -17.03 -12.01 -1.87
N LEU A 299 -16.77 -12.45 -3.11
CA LEU A 299 -15.43 -12.78 -3.60
C LEU A 299 -14.87 -11.63 -4.40
N THR A 300 -13.69 -11.14 -4.03
CA THR A 300 -12.86 -10.21 -4.80
C THR A 300 -11.64 -10.93 -5.33
N VAL A 301 -11.32 -10.71 -6.60
CA VAL A 301 -10.22 -11.35 -7.33
C VAL A 301 -9.40 -10.28 -8.04
N ILE A 302 -8.10 -10.21 -7.73
CA ILE A 302 -7.19 -9.25 -8.34
C ILE A 302 -5.97 -10.00 -8.88
N PRO A 303 -6.01 -10.48 -10.14
CA PRO A 303 -4.82 -10.94 -10.85
C PRO A 303 -3.92 -9.76 -11.17
N ARG A 304 -2.61 -9.96 -11.02
CA ARG A 304 -1.57 -9.04 -11.41
C ARG A 304 -0.48 -9.80 -12.16
N VAL A 305 -0.07 -9.28 -13.30
CA VAL A 305 1.02 -9.83 -14.12
C VAL A 305 2.10 -8.79 -14.27
N TRP A 306 3.37 -9.19 -14.28
CA TRP A 306 4.50 -8.28 -14.37
C TRP A 306 5.62 -8.80 -15.24
N MET A 307 6.46 -7.87 -15.64
CA MET A 307 7.79 -8.11 -16.18
C MET A 307 8.83 -7.30 -15.42
N ARG A 308 10.05 -7.79 -15.35
CA ARG A 308 11.19 -7.01 -14.84
C ARG A 308 11.49 -5.87 -15.80
N ALA A 309 11.81 -4.70 -15.26
CA ALA A 309 12.11 -3.49 -16.03
C ALA A 309 13.15 -2.64 -15.29
N PHE A 310 14.07 -2.04 -16.05
CA PHE A 310 15.06 -1.08 -15.51
C PHE A 310 15.98 -1.64 -14.43
N ASP A 311 16.15 -2.96 -14.35
CA ASP A 311 17.06 -3.58 -13.41
C ASP A 311 18.52 -3.43 -13.87
N GLN A 312 19.42 -3.45 -12.90
CA GLN A 312 20.84 -3.55 -13.18
C GLN A 312 21.15 -4.86 -13.93
N THR A 313 22.16 -4.83 -14.78
CA THR A 313 22.57 -5.97 -15.60
C THR A 313 23.92 -6.52 -15.14
N GLY A 314 24.22 -7.77 -15.53
CA GLY A 314 25.46 -8.43 -15.20
C GLY A 314 25.70 -8.54 -13.70
N GLU A 315 26.92 -8.28 -13.26
CA GLU A 315 27.32 -8.36 -11.85
C GLU A 315 26.64 -7.32 -10.93
N ASN A 316 26.01 -6.30 -11.49
CA ASN A 316 25.26 -5.31 -10.72
C ASN A 316 23.83 -5.74 -10.39
N ASN A 317 23.32 -6.79 -11.03
CA ASN A 317 22.02 -7.36 -10.70
C ASN A 317 22.11 -8.18 -9.41
N ASP A 318 21.43 -7.75 -8.34
CA ASP A 318 21.51 -8.37 -7.03
C ASP A 318 20.90 -9.78 -6.97
N ASN A 319 19.91 -10.06 -7.81
CA ASN A 319 19.16 -11.31 -7.82
C ASN A 319 18.66 -11.65 -9.25
N PRO A 320 19.59 -12.11 -10.12
CA PRO A 320 19.29 -12.34 -11.55
C PRO A 320 18.21 -13.40 -11.78
N ASP A 321 18.08 -14.36 -10.89
CA ASP A 321 17.16 -15.51 -10.94
C ASP A 321 15.85 -15.30 -10.15
N ILE A 322 15.56 -14.10 -9.67
CA ILE A 322 14.38 -13.86 -8.81
C ILE A 322 13.07 -14.29 -9.46
N THR A 323 12.93 -14.14 -10.78
CA THR A 323 11.75 -14.56 -11.51
C THR A 323 11.53 -16.06 -11.55
N ASP A 324 12.57 -16.86 -11.34
CA ASP A 324 12.46 -18.31 -11.26
C ASP A 324 11.66 -18.74 -10.03
N TYR A 325 11.71 -17.95 -8.96
CA TYR A 325 11.03 -18.19 -7.68
C TYR A 325 9.76 -17.35 -7.49
N MET A 326 9.82 -16.07 -7.85
CA MET A 326 8.70 -15.14 -7.66
C MET A 326 7.70 -15.17 -8.82
N GLY A 327 8.08 -15.76 -9.96
CA GLY A 327 7.23 -15.85 -11.16
C GLY A 327 7.03 -14.50 -11.84
N TYR A 328 5.96 -14.44 -12.65
CA TYR A 328 5.59 -13.31 -13.50
C TYR A 328 4.20 -12.74 -13.17
N GLY A 329 3.64 -13.13 -12.02
CA GLY A 329 2.33 -12.66 -11.59
C GLY A 329 1.93 -13.20 -10.24
N ASP A 330 0.90 -12.59 -9.68
CA ASP A 330 0.20 -13.07 -8.50
C ASP A 330 -1.32 -12.98 -8.68
N LEU A 331 -2.02 -13.71 -7.84
CA LEU A 331 -3.46 -13.70 -7.74
C LEU A 331 -3.83 -13.42 -6.29
N LYS A 332 -4.40 -12.24 -6.03
CA LYS A 332 -4.99 -11.89 -4.75
C LYS A 332 -6.46 -12.31 -4.74
N LEU A 333 -6.84 -13.05 -3.73
CA LEU A 333 -8.22 -13.47 -3.49
C LEU A 333 -8.65 -12.93 -2.13
N GLN A 334 -9.88 -12.44 -2.05
CA GLN A 334 -10.49 -12.06 -0.77
C GLN A 334 -11.93 -12.54 -0.74
N TYR A 335 -12.29 -13.23 0.30
CA TYR A 335 -13.65 -13.71 0.53
C TYR A 335 -14.18 -13.17 1.85
N ARG A 336 -15.23 -12.36 1.78
CA ARG A 336 -15.90 -11.79 2.94
C ARG A 336 -16.86 -12.83 3.52
N LEU A 337 -16.51 -13.43 4.66
CA LEU A 337 -17.38 -14.36 5.38
C LEU A 337 -18.62 -13.62 5.91
N ASN A 338 -18.38 -12.48 6.56
CA ASN A 338 -19.39 -11.54 7.05
C ASN A 338 -18.76 -10.14 7.18
N ASP A 339 -19.49 -9.16 7.73
CA ASP A 339 -19.01 -7.76 7.84
C ASP A 339 -17.78 -7.57 8.74
N LYS A 340 -17.36 -8.60 9.48
CA LYS A 340 -16.26 -8.52 10.46
C LYS A 340 -15.14 -9.51 10.22
N GLN A 341 -15.34 -10.47 9.33
CA GLN A 341 -14.41 -11.59 9.11
C GLN A 341 -14.13 -11.76 7.63
N ASN A 342 -12.86 -11.84 7.29
CA ASN A 342 -12.38 -12.06 5.94
C ASN A 342 -11.37 -13.21 5.89
N ILE A 343 -11.37 -13.91 4.77
CA ILE A 343 -10.27 -14.78 4.36
C ILE A 343 -9.66 -14.16 3.12
N SER A 344 -8.35 -13.99 3.11
CA SER A 344 -7.62 -13.57 1.92
C SER A 344 -6.46 -14.49 1.61
N SER A 345 -6.06 -14.53 0.37
CA SER A 345 -4.95 -15.36 -0.09
C SER A 345 -4.17 -14.62 -1.18
N LEU A 346 -2.86 -14.82 -1.18
CA LEU A 346 -1.95 -14.43 -2.25
C LEU A 346 -1.31 -15.68 -2.83
N LEU A 347 -1.51 -15.91 -4.12
CA LEU A 347 -1.00 -17.07 -4.84
C LEU A 347 0.02 -16.61 -5.89
N ARG A 348 1.16 -17.28 -5.95
CA ARG A 348 2.17 -17.12 -7.00
C ARG A 348 2.59 -18.48 -7.51
N TYR A 349 2.83 -18.59 -8.81
CA TYR A 349 3.34 -19.81 -9.40
C TYR A 349 4.07 -19.53 -10.71
N ASN A 350 5.27 -20.10 -10.84
CA ASN A 350 6.02 -20.10 -12.08
C ASN A 350 5.96 -21.51 -12.71
N PRO A 351 5.19 -21.72 -13.78
CA PRO A 351 5.03 -23.03 -14.38
C PRO A 351 6.33 -23.55 -15.03
N LYS A 352 7.28 -22.67 -15.35
CA LYS A 352 8.56 -23.05 -15.94
C LYS A 352 9.48 -23.73 -14.93
N THR A 353 9.48 -23.28 -13.70
CA THR A 353 10.39 -23.79 -12.64
C THR A 353 9.68 -24.64 -11.60
N GLY A 354 8.34 -24.59 -11.55
CA GLY A 354 7.55 -25.25 -10.50
C GLY A 354 7.61 -24.56 -9.14
N HIS A 355 8.26 -23.39 -9.05
CA HIS A 355 8.33 -22.62 -7.82
C HIS A 355 7.10 -21.71 -7.67
N GLY A 356 6.80 -21.37 -6.41
CA GLY A 356 5.69 -20.47 -6.11
C GLY A 356 5.50 -20.31 -4.62
N ALA A 357 4.41 -19.65 -4.26
CA ALA A 357 4.02 -19.45 -2.87
C ALA A 357 2.51 -19.34 -2.73
N VAL A 358 2.02 -19.76 -1.57
CA VAL A 358 0.68 -19.49 -1.09
C VAL A 358 0.74 -18.82 0.26
N GLU A 359 0.04 -17.71 0.39
CA GLU A 359 -0.25 -17.03 1.65
C GLU A 359 -1.75 -17.11 1.90
N ALA A 360 -2.14 -17.45 3.13
CA ALA A 360 -3.52 -17.45 3.58
C ALA A 360 -3.62 -16.62 4.86
N VAL A 361 -4.62 -15.75 4.91
CA VAL A 361 -4.85 -14.83 6.03
C VAL A 361 -6.32 -14.91 6.43
N TYR A 362 -6.57 -15.13 7.71
CA TYR A 362 -7.89 -15.03 8.31
C TYR A 362 -7.90 -13.89 9.31
N THR A 363 -8.88 -12.98 9.17
CA THR A 363 -9.09 -11.84 10.06
C THR A 363 -10.41 -11.97 10.81
N PHE A 364 -10.40 -11.61 12.09
CA PHE A 364 -11.55 -11.64 12.98
C PHE A 364 -11.59 -10.42 13.90
N PRO A 365 -12.78 -9.97 14.34
CA PRO A 365 -12.91 -8.76 15.14
C PRO A 365 -12.37 -8.96 16.55
N ILE A 366 -11.66 -7.95 17.10
CA ILE A 366 -11.29 -7.87 18.52
C ILE A 366 -12.08 -6.73 19.18
N LYS A 367 -11.80 -5.47 18.78
CA LYS A 367 -12.46 -4.30 19.37
C LYS A 367 -12.39 -3.11 18.40
N GLY A 368 -13.53 -2.49 18.11
CA GLY A 368 -13.60 -1.37 17.18
C GLY A 368 -13.11 -1.75 15.79
N LYS A 369 -12.12 -1.04 15.28
CA LYS A 369 -11.45 -1.33 13.99
C LYS A 369 -10.30 -2.34 14.11
N LEU A 370 -9.89 -2.69 15.34
CA LEU A 370 -8.79 -3.63 15.56
C LEU A 370 -9.29 -5.05 15.31
N LYS A 371 -8.61 -5.75 14.41
CA LYS A 371 -8.88 -7.15 14.08
C LYS A 371 -7.73 -8.03 14.57
N GLY A 372 -8.03 -9.26 14.95
CA GLY A 372 -7.05 -10.32 15.09
C GLY A 372 -6.73 -10.91 13.73
N VAL A 373 -5.54 -11.44 13.57
CA VAL A 373 -5.09 -12.08 12.34
C VAL A 373 -4.37 -13.40 12.63
N VAL A 374 -4.70 -14.40 11.82
CA VAL A 374 -3.91 -15.63 11.66
C VAL A 374 -3.42 -15.65 10.24
N ARG A 375 -2.10 -15.80 10.04
CA ARG A 375 -1.47 -15.84 8.71
C ARG A 375 -0.65 -17.11 8.58
N GLY A 376 -0.80 -17.80 7.46
CA GLY A 376 0.01 -18.94 7.03
C GLY A 376 0.72 -18.62 5.73
N PHE A 377 1.93 -19.15 5.56
CA PHE A 377 2.72 -19.01 4.35
C PHE A 377 3.41 -20.32 4.00
N HIS A 378 3.42 -20.66 2.71
CA HIS A 378 4.17 -21.79 2.17
C HIS A 378 4.77 -21.44 0.82
N GLY A 379 6.05 -21.65 0.63
CA GLY A 379 6.72 -21.45 -0.66
C GLY A 379 7.94 -20.56 -0.59
N TYR A 380 8.19 -19.82 -1.68
CA TYR A 380 9.36 -18.99 -1.90
C TYR A 380 9.02 -17.50 -1.80
N GLY A 381 10.00 -16.67 -1.39
CA GLY A 381 9.84 -15.22 -1.39
C GLY A 381 8.88 -14.70 -0.34
N GLU A 382 8.97 -15.20 0.87
CA GLU A 382 8.30 -14.63 2.03
C GLU A 382 8.87 -13.23 2.35
N SER A 383 10.20 -13.09 2.20
CA SER A 383 10.93 -11.82 2.19
C SER A 383 11.89 -11.77 1.01
N LEU A 384 12.40 -10.58 0.69
CA LEU A 384 13.26 -10.41 -0.47
C LEU A 384 14.64 -11.09 -0.28
N ILE A 385 15.14 -11.09 0.96
CA ILE A 385 16.41 -11.80 1.26
C ILE A 385 16.29 -13.32 1.10
N ASP A 386 15.06 -13.84 1.23
CA ASP A 386 14.70 -15.26 1.16
C ASP A 386 13.98 -15.63 -0.15
N TYR A 387 14.13 -14.80 -1.20
CA TYR A 387 13.36 -14.99 -2.44
C TYR A 387 13.48 -16.40 -3.03
N ASN A 388 14.63 -17.04 -2.86
CA ASN A 388 14.97 -18.37 -3.36
C ASN A 388 15.01 -19.46 -2.27
N HIS A 389 14.55 -19.16 -1.06
CA HIS A 389 14.46 -20.11 0.03
C HIS A 389 13.01 -20.52 0.31
N LYS A 390 12.75 -21.84 0.31
CA LYS A 390 11.41 -22.36 0.59
C LYS A 390 11.15 -22.38 2.09
N GLN A 391 10.07 -21.73 2.50
CA GLN A 391 9.69 -21.58 3.89
C GLN A 391 8.26 -22.05 4.15
N ASN A 392 7.99 -22.47 5.41
CA ASN A 392 6.66 -22.63 5.94
C ASN A 392 6.57 -21.78 7.21
N GLY A 393 5.57 -20.94 7.25
CA GLY A 393 5.36 -20.05 8.39
C GLY A 393 3.90 -20.00 8.80
N ILE A 394 3.68 -19.78 10.09
CA ILE A 394 2.38 -19.51 10.67
C ILE A 394 2.54 -18.48 11.79
N GLY A 395 1.61 -17.56 11.88
CA GLY A 395 1.63 -16.56 12.93
C GLY A 395 0.27 -16.02 13.29
N ILE A 396 0.26 -15.38 14.45
CA ILE A 396 -0.91 -14.69 15.01
C ILE A 396 -0.52 -13.28 15.42
N GLY A 397 -1.46 -12.37 15.26
CA GLY A 397 -1.18 -10.96 15.58
C GLY A 397 -2.41 -10.07 15.53
N LEU A 398 -2.13 -8.79 15.40
CA LEU A 398 -3.10 -7.72 15.27
C LEU A 398 -3.07 -7.17 13.83
N MET A 399 -4.24 -6.96 13.28
CA MET A 399 -4.45 -6.33 11.99
C MET A 399 -5.10 -4.97 12.22
N PHE A 400 -4.45 -3.92 11.74
CA PHE A 400 -4.95 -2.55 11.85
C PHE A 400 -5.79 -2.18 10.63
N ASN A 401 -5.45 -2.78 9.50
CA ASN A 401 -6.13 -2.61 8.23
C ASN A 401 -5.94 -3.87 7.38
N ASP A 402 -6.99 -4.38 6.79
CA ASP A 402 -6.98 -5.46 5.79
C ASP A 402 -7.40 -4.94 4.41
N TRP A 403 -7.59 -5.85 3.45
CA TRP A 403 -7.94 -5.48 2.07
C TRP A 403 -9.44 -5.18 1.86
N ASP A 404 -10.22 -4.98 2.90
CA ASP A 404 -11.67 -4.79 2.74
C ASP A 404 -12.10 -3.35 2.47
N GLY A 405 -11.15 -2.40 2.55
CA GLY A 405 -11.43 -0.98 2.29
C GLY A 405 -12.30 -0.30 3.34
N ILE A 406 -12.45 -0.91 4.54
CA ILE A 406 -13.37 -0.44 5.59
C ILE A 406 -12.58 0.07 6.80
#